data_9aa6e019b7d78eb658088b519b0c2629
#
_entry.id   9aa6e019b7d78eb658088b519b0c2629
#
_cell.length_a   1.000
_cell.length_b   1.000
_cell.length_c   1.000
_cell.angle_alpha   90.00
_cell.angle_beta   90.00
_cell.angle_gamma   90.00
#
_symmetry.space_group_name_H-M   'P 1'
#
loop_
_entity.id
_entity.type
_entity.pdbx_description
1 polymer ?
#
loop_
_entity_poly.entity_id
_entity_poly.type
_entity_poly.pdbx_seq_one_letter_code
_entity_poly.pdbx_strand_id
1 'polypeptide(L)'
;MYSQGSPPIFAGDVYYYDVDHDLRASVSEIDTSLIDVYLLTGEYDWSATPEMSEQLHQAISGSSYQKMSGIGHFPMCENPTLFLEYVRPVLAEIAAKDYPPPEAEAPRPRL
;
A
#
# COMPACT_ATOMS: atom_id res chain seq x y z
N MET A 1 -15.39 -15.84 4.83
CA MET A 1 -13.92 -15.82 4.74
C MET A 1 -13.27 -16.73 5.77
N TYR A 2 -13.54 -16.55 7.04
CA TYR A 2 -12.95 -17.41 8.09
C TYR A 2 -13.49 -18.85 8.10
N SER A 3 -14.69 -19.09 7.57
CA SER A 3 -15.27 -20.43 7.45
C SER A 3 -14.52 -21.33 6.48
N GLN A 4 -13.68 -20.80 5.61
CA GLN A 4 -12.90 -21.56 4.62
C GLN A 4 -11.48 -21.87 5.09
N GLY A 5 -11.03 -21.27 6.18
CA GLY A 5 -9.72 -21.49 6.76
C GLY A 5 -9.76 -22.46 7.94
N SER A 6 -8.65 -23.14 8.21
CA SER A 6 -8.49 -23.92 9.43
C SER A 6 -7.97 -23.04 10.58
N PRO A 7 -8.32 -23.36 11.85
CA PRO A 7 -7.79 -22.61 13.00
C PRO A 7 -6.26 -22.46 13.04
N PRO A 8 -5.45 -23.52 12.76
CA PRO A 8 -3.99 -23.35 12.70
C PRO A 8 -3.50 -22.39 11.64
N ILE A 9 -4.12 -22.39 10.44
CA ILE A 9 -3.77 -21.45 9.37
C ILE A 9 -4.11 -20.04 9.78
N PHE A 10 -5.30 -19.82 10.35
CA PHE A 10 -5.70 -18.48 10.84
C PHE A 10 -4.75 -17.96 11.93
N ALA A 11 -4.39 -18.80 12.90
CA ALA A 11 -3.45 -18.42 13.96
C ALA A 11 -2.06 -18.06 13.40
N GLY A 12 -1.58 -18.80 12.39
CA GLY A 12 -0.33 -18.51 11.68
C GLY A 12 -0.38 -17.19 10.93
N ASP A 13 -1.48 -16.90 10.27
CA ASP A 13 -1.68 -15.63 9.56
C ASP A 13 -1.70 -14.44 10.53
N VAL A 14 -2.39 -14.54 11.65
CA VAL A 14 -2.43 -13.49 12.68
C VAL A 14 -1.03 -13.22 13.23
N TYR A 15 -0.27 -14.27 13.56
CA TYR A 15 1.10 -14.13 14.03
C TYR A 15 1.99 -13.43 12.98
N TYR A 16 1.87 -13.81 11.72
CA TYR A 16 2.62 -13.21 10.61
C TYR A 16 2.33 -11.72 10.50
N TYR A 17 1.07 -11.31 10.54
CA TYR A 17 0.69 -9.89 10.43
C TYR A 17 1.04 -9.08 11.68
N ASP A 18 0.86 -9.63 12.86
CA ASP A 18 1.04 -8.89 14.11
C ASP A 18 2.51 -8.83 14.56
N VAL A 19 3.30 -9.83 14.24
CA VAL A 19 4.67 -9.98 14.75
C VAL A 19 5.70 -9.89 13.63
N ASP A 20 5.62 -10.79 12.65
CA ASP A 20 6.64 -10.88 11.61
C ASP A 20 6.58 -9.72 10.61
N HIS A 21 5.40 -9.13 10.42
CA HIS A 21 5.15 -8.04 9.48
C HIS A 21 5.12 -6.65 10.13
N ASP A 22 5.56 -6.52 11.36
CA ASP A 22 5.67 -5.22 12.00
C ASP A 22 6.87 -4.45 11.45
N LEU A 23 6.60 -3.53 10.52
CA LEU A 23 7.62 -2.73 9.86
C LEU A 23 7.85 -1.37 10.51
N ARG A 24 7.26 -1.09 11.67
CA ARG A 24 7.35 0.24 12.31
C ARG A 24 8.77 0.72 12.53
N ALA A 25 9.69 -0.19 12.83
CA ALA A 25 11.10 0.15 13.08
C ALA A 25 11.91 0.38 11.80
N SER A 26 11.45 -0.08 10.62
CA SER A 26 12.22 -0.09 9.37
C SER A 26 11.58 0.70 8.24
N VAL A 27 10.32 1.09 8.36
CA VAL A 27 9.60 1.78 7.27
C VAL A 27 10.26 3.11 6.88
N SER A 28 10.91 3.78 7.81
CA SER A 28 11.64 5.04 7.55
C SER A 28 12.90 4.84 6.69
N GLU A 29 13.34 3.61 6.49
CA GLU A 29 14.48 3.27 5.62
C GLU A 29 14.10 3.25 4.14
N ILE A 30 12.81 3.36 3.80
CA ILE A 30 12.36 3.45 2.41
C ILE A 30 12.94 4.72 1.77
N ASP A 31 13.73 4.51 0.72
CA ASP A 31 14.38 5.60 -0.01
C ASP A 31 13.50 6.05 -1.18
N THR A 32 12.80 7.17 -1.00
CA THR A 32 11.89 7.72 -2.02
C THR A 32 12.62 8.41 -3.17
N SER A 33 13.95 8.49 -3.14
CA SER A 33 14.73 8.87 -4.33
C SER A 33 14.79 7.74 -5.35
N LEU A 34 14.58 6.49 -4.93
CA LEU A 34 14.62 5.29 -5.76
C LEU A 34 13.24 4.80 -6.17
N ILE A 35 12.24 5.01 -5.33
CA ILE A 35 10.85 4.59 -5.57
C ILE A 35 9.88 5.67 -5.13
N ASP A 36 8.72 5.73 -5.77
CA ASP A 36 7.63 6.58 -5.30
C ASP A 36 6.69 5.80 -4.41
N VAL A 37 6.20 6.45 -3.37
CA VAL A 37 5.23 5.88 -2.43
C VAL A 37 4.00 6.77 -2.38
N TYR A 38 2.86 6.22 -2.78
CA TYR A 38 1.56 6.89 -2.75
C TYR A 38 0.62 6.13 -1.82
N LEU A 39 0.08 6.82 -0.85
CA LEU A 39 -0.84 6.26 0.14
C LEU A 39 -2.24 6.82 -0.11
N LEU A 40 -3.18 5.96 -0.47
CA LEU A 40 -4.58 6.30 -0.62
C LEU A 40 -5.39 5.50 0.39
N THR A 41 -6.11 6.18 1.27
CA THR A 41 -6.87 5.53 2.34
C THR A 41 -8.31 6.02 2.33
N GLY A 42 -9.26 5.09 2.43
CA GLY A 42 -10.67 5.41 2.54
C GLY A 42 -10.99 6.10 3.87
N GLU A 43 -11.81 7.15 3.81
CA GLU A 43 -12.25 7.92 4.97
C GLU A 43 -12.88 7.05 6.06
N TYR A 44 -13.64 6.02 5.64
CA TYR A 44 -14.37 5.13 6.52
C TYR A 44 -13.67 3.80 6.78
N ASP A 45 -12.41 3.68 6.39
CA ASP A 45 -11.63 2.49 6.71
C ASP A 45 -11.34 2.45 8.22
N TRP A 46 -11.92 1.47 8.88
CA TRP A 46 -11.78 1.31 10.34
C TRP A 46 -10.66 0.35 10.73
N SER A 47 -10.16 -0.47 9.80
CA SER A 47 -9.08 -1.43 10.05
C SER A 47 -7.70 -0.87 9.72
N ALA A 48 -7.61 -0.13 8.61
CA ALA A 48 -6.43 0.64 8.21
C ALA A 48 -6.86 2.11 8.13
N THR A 49 -6.94 2.76 9.26
CA THR A 49 -7.54 4.10 9.39
C THR A 49 -6.75 5.19 8.68
N PRO A 50 -7.40 6.31 8.29
CA PRO A 50 -6.69 7.46 7.76
C PRO A 50 -5.55 7.96 8.67
N GLU A 51 -5.74 7.91 9.98
CA GLU A 51 -4.74 8.30 10.98
C GLU A 51 -3.51 7.40 10.93
N MET A 52 -3.70 6.09 10.77
CA MET A 52 -2.59 5.14 10.60
C MET A 52 -1.82 5.40 9.31
N SER A 53 -2.52 5.70 8.22
CA SER A 53 -1.90 6.03 6.95
C SER A 53 -1.15 7.36 6.99
N GLU A 54 -1.67 8.33 7.73
CA GLU A 54 -0.99 9.60 7.95
C GLU A 54 0.29 9.42 8.75
N GLN A 55 0.27 8.59 9.79
CA GLN A 55 1.47 8.23 10.55
C GLN A 55 2.52 7.55 9.65
N LEU A 56 2.08 6.66 8.78
CA LEU A 56 2.96 6.00 7.81
C LEU A 56 3.55 7.02 6.84
N HIS A 57 2.74 7.94 6.33
CA HIS A 57 3.19 9.04 5.49
C HIS A 57 4.27 9.89 6.16
N GLN A 58 4.09 10.21 7.44
CA GLN A 58 5.08 10.97 8.21
C GLN A 58 6.38 10.18 8.41
N ALA A 59 6.30 8.85 8.51
CA ALA A 59 7.46 7.99 8.67
C ALA A 59 8.24 7.76 7.35
N ILE A 60 7.58 7.88 6.20
CA ILE A 60 8.21 7.71 4.88
C ILE A 60 8.43 9.09 4.27
N SER A 61 9.63 9.62 4.41
CA SER A 61 10.00 10.91 3.83
C SER A 61 9.84 10.90 2.31
N GLY A 62 9.16 11.90 1.77
CA GLY A 62 8.91 12.01 0.33
C GLY A 62 7.73 11.21 -0.19
N SER A 63 6.99 10.50 0.66
CA SER A 63 5.73 9.85 0.28
C SER A 63 4.62 10.87 0.03
N SER A 64 3.59 10.46 -0.69
CA SER A 64 2.35 11.22 -0.88
C SER A 64 1.21 10.52 -0.17
N TYR A 65 0.31 11.29 0.43
CA TYR A 65 -0.85 10.76 1.13
C TYR A 65 -2.12 11.49 0.73
N GLN A 66 -3.19 10.73 0.53
CA GLN A 66 -4.52 11.30 0.31
C GLN A 66 -5.61 10.43 0.94
N LYS A 67 -6.48 11.07 1.69
CA LYS A 67 -7.70 10.46 2.19
C LYS A 67 -8.76 10.51 1.10
N MET A 68 -9.36 9.36 0.79
CA MET A 68 -10.44 9.24 -0.19
C MET A 68 -11.77 9.41 0.54
N SER A 69 -12.44 10.54 0.30
CA SER A 69 -13.73 10.85 0.93
C SER A 69 -14.85 9.96 0.40
N GLY A 70 -15.73 9.52 1.31
CA GLY A 70 -16.91 8.73 0.95
C GLY A 70 -16.64 7.25 0.64
N ILE A 71 -15.46 6.75 0.93
CA ILE A 71 -15.02 5.38 0.63
C ILE A 71 -14.47 4.73 1.90
N GLY A 72 -14.64 3.42 2.03
CA GLY A 72 -14.11 2.62 3.13
C GLY A 72 -12.96 1.71 2.72
N HIS A 73 -12.95 0.50 3.28
CA HIS A 73 -11.83 -0.45 3.16
C HIS A 73 -11.66 -1.07 1.77
N PHE A 74 -12.74 -1.21 1.01
CA PHE A 74 -12.71 -1.81 -0.33
C PHE A 74 -13.15 -0.80 -1.38
N PRO A 75 -12.36 0.26 -1.63
CA PRO A 75 -12.77 1.38 -2.48
C PRO A 75 -13.15 0.95 -3.89
N MET A 76 -12.44 -0.01 -4.47
CA MET A 76 -12.68 -0.53 -5.82
C MET A 76 -14.03 -1.25 -5.96
N CYS A 77 -14.55 -1.78 -4.86
CA CYS A 77 -15.85 -2.48 -4.83
C CYS A 77 -16.98 -1.55 -4.40
N GLU A 78 -16.72 -0.64 -3.48
CA GLU A 78 -17.74 0.24 -2.90
C GLU A 78 -18.18 1.32 -3.87
N ASN A 79 -17.24 1.94 -4.55
CA ASN A 79 -17.49 2.97 -5.55
C ASN A 79 -16.34 3.05 -6.56
N PRO A 80 -16.34 2.19 -7.59
CA PRO A 80 -15.25 2.15 -8.55
C PRO A 80 -15.04 3.45 -9.31
N THR A 81 -16.09 4.20 -9.59
CA THR A 81 -16.00 5.49 -10.26
C THR A 81 -15.24 6.51 -9.42
N LEU A 82 -15.63 6.65 -8.15
CA LEU A 82 -14.96 7.56 -7.22
C LEU A 82 -13.53 7.10 -6.92
N PHE A 83 -13.30 5.81 -6.78
CA PHE A 83 -11.96 5.25 -6.62
C PHE A 83 -11.04 5.64 -7.78
N LEU A 84 -11.54 5.55 -9.02
CA LEU A 84 -10.78 5.93 -10.20
C LEU A 84 -10.46 7.44 -10.24
N GLU A 85 -11.32 8.28 -9.69
CA GLU A 85 -11.04 9.73 -9.59
C GLU A 85 -9.82 10.00 -8.72
N TYR A 86 -9.60 9.19 -7.68
CA TYR A 86 -8.42 9.30 -6.82
C TYR A 86 -7.17 8.64 -7.42
N VAL A 87 -7.33 7.52 -8.09
CA VAL A 87 -6.20 6.73 -8.61
C VAL A 87 -5.64 7.29 -9.91
N ARG A 88 -6.49 7.78 -10.81
CA ARG A 88 -6.04 8.29 -12.12
C ARG A 88 -4.98 9.40 -12.03
N PRO A 89 -5.11 10.41 -11.15
CA PRO A 89 -4.06 11.42 -11.01
C PRO A 89 -2.72 10.83 -10.57
N VAL A 90 -2.72 9.83 -9.69
CA VAL A 90 -1.52 9.13 -9.26
C VAL A 90 -0.86 8.40 -10.42
N LEU A 91 -1.66 7.65 -11.20
CA LEU A 91 -1.15 6.94 -12.37
C LEU A 91 -0.61 7.90 -13.44
N ALA A 92 -1.27 9.03 -13.63
CA ALA A 92 -0.81 10.07 -14.57
C ALA A 92 0.53 10.68 -14.11
N GLU A 93 0.69 10.93 -12.83
CA GLU A 93 1.94 11.43 -12.26
C GLU A 93 3.06 10.42 -12.44
N ILE A 94 2.81 9.15 -12.17
CA ILE A 94 3.78 8.07 -12.38
C ILE A 94 4.17 7.97 -13.86
N ALA A 95 3.19 8.02 -14.77
CA ALA A 95 3.43 7.94 -16.20
C ALA A 95 4.22 9.13 -16.75
N ALA A 96 4.09 10.30 -16.13
CA ALA A 96 4.81 11.50 -16.53
C ALA A 96 6.28 11.51 -16.05
N LYS A 97 6.64 10.63 -15.13
CA LYS A 97 8.03 10.53 -14.64
C LYS A 97 8.87 9.75 -15.64
N ASP A 98 10.04 10.31 -15.94
CA ASP A 98 11.02 9.67 -16.84
C ASP A 98 11.91 8.75 -15.99
N TYR A 99 11.45 7.53 -15.78
CA TYR A 99 12.24 6.53 -15.07
C TYR A 99 13.32 5.99 -16.02
N PRO A 100 14.57 5.85 -15.55
CA PRO A 100 15.56 5.15 -16.33
C PRO A 100 15.06 3.72 -16.61
N PRO A 101 15.33 3.18 -17.81
CA PRO A 101 14.96 1.80 -18.10
C PRO A 101 15.57 0.88 -17.03
N PRO A 102 14.86 -0.17 -16.60
CA PRO A 102 15.43 -1.13 -15.67
C PRO A 102 16.76 -1.65 -16.26
N GLU A 103 17.79 -1.71 -15.44
CA GLU A 103 19.04 -2.37 -15.84
C GLU A 103 18.68 -3.77 -16.31
N ALA A 104 19.27 -4.20 -17.44
CA ALA A 104 19.06 -5.54 -17.96
C ALA A 104 19.43 -6.53 -16.84
N GLU A 105 18.43 -7.15 -16.23
CA GLU A 105 18.67 -8.20 -15.23
C GLU A 105 19.51 -9.30 -15.88
N ALA A 106 20.57 -9.72 -15.17
CA ALA A 106 21.28 -10.93 -15.55
C ALA A 106 20.27 -12.09 -15.62
N PRO A 107 20.37 -12.99 -16.64
CA PRO A 107 19.44 -14.09 -16.76
C PRO A 107 19.35 -14.86 -15.45
N ARG A 108 18.14 -14.98 -14.91
CA ARG A 108 17.93 -15.78 -13.70
C ARG A 108 18.26 -17.24 -14.01
N PRO A 109 18.99 -17.94 -13.12
CA PRO A 109 19.21 -19.35 -13.30
C PRO A 109 17.87 -20.08 -13.38
N ARG A 110 17.71 -20.95 -14.36
CA ARG A 110 16.54 -21.82 -14.45
C ARG A 110 16.59 -22.83 -13.32
N LEU A 111 15.55 -22.86 -12.55
CA LEU A 111 15.35 -23.89 -11.53
C LEU A 111 14.94 -25.22 -12.18
#